data_8d8851f1c5db58df7641bfa4e0eea2d7
#
_entry.id   8d8851f1c5db58df7641bfa4e0eea2d7
#
_cell.length_a   1.000
_cell.length_b   1.000
_cell.length_c   1.000
_cell.angle_alpha   90.00
_cell.angle_beta   90.00
_cell.angle_gamma   90.00
#
_symmetry.space_group_name_H-M   'P 1'
#
loop_
_entity.id
_entity.type
_entity.pdbx_description
1 polymer ?
#
loop_
_entity_poly.entity_id
_entity_poly.type
_entity_poly.pdbx_seq_one_letter_code
_entity_poly.pdbx_strand_id
1 'polypeptide(L)'
;MMKKKLWTLAAVVAMTLFCASGLLNEADWKAADLWYQEPQASAGDIVLVEIDETTLDAYGPFQDWDRTIIADAIDAMNVAEDFRPAAIGIDVLFTGEKGGEQDQALVEAAGRYGNVVMAVAAEFSSGFREDENGELYYDDRYISHYDAPYAALQDATVQGHINAMYDTDGVLRHHLWEFEMEDGSTVQSFPLVLANMYREYYGEDPITEPPMDADGFWYLPFTGDPGDYSESIPLVDVVEGNIPPEYFADRIVLIGPYAVGLQDSYITAMDHAAPMYGVEYQANVIEAMLYENYKQEVEDLPQLMGLFVLLILCVWGMWKRPVVPSTILWLVLSLGYLFISKWLYDEQGLVLRLIWIPLSVTVFYVGTVAINYIWSVLEKRRVTRTFKKYVDEKIVDEILSEDESELDEPHGRSAEIAVLFVDVRGFTPLSESLTPSQVVQILNQYLTLIANCILDNKGTLDKFIGDAAMAFWGAPQPQEDFIMNACKAAIAMREGSDALSKELMERFGKTVSFGIGINVGEAVVGNIGSPERMDYTAIGDTVNTSARLEANAPARTIYLSEAVVKRLEGRIKVTPLDHLIHLKGKAQDQQIYILEDIIE
;
A
#
# COMPACT_ATOMS: atom_id res chain seq x y z
N MET A 1 -5.49 12.66 22.35
CA MET A 1 -4.88 11.32 22.28
C MET A 1 -5.93 10.21 22.09
N MET A 2 -7.03 10.20 22.86
CA MET A 2 -8.10 9.19 22.79
C MET A 2 -8.81 9.11 21.42
N LYS A 3 -9.18 10.24 20.80
CA LYS A 3 -9.81 10.26 19.46
C LYS A 3 -8.93 9.64 18.36
N LYS A 4 -7.60 9.85 18.40
CA LYS A 4 -6.69 9.26 17.40
C LYS A 4 -6.60 7.74 17.52
N LYS A 5 -6.51 7.19 18.74
CA LYS A 5 -6.52 5.74 18.98
C LYS A 5 -7.82 5.10 18.50
N LEU A 6 -8.95 5.79 18.63
CA LEU A 6 -10.25 5.32 18.17
C LEU A 6 -10.32 5.24 16.64
N TRP A 7 -9.80 6.25 15.92
CA TRP A 7 -9.73 6.23 14.45
C TRP A 7 -8.81 5.11 13.91
N THR A 8 -7.68 4.87 14.57
CA THR A 8 -6.78 3.78 14.22
C THR A 8 -7.46 2.42 14.39
N LEU A 9 -8.13 2.21 15.53
CA LEU A 9 -8.86 0.97 15.78
C LEU A 9 -10.00 0.79 14.75
N ALA A 10 -10.73 1.85 14.44
CA ALA A 10 -11.79 1.82 13.43
C ALA A 10 -11.23 1.44 12.03
N ALA A 11 -10.04 1.95 11.66
CA ALA A 11 -9.39 1.59 10.41
C ALA A 11 -8.95 0.11 10.39
N VAL A 12 -8.41 -0.42 11.49
CA VAL A 12 -8.05 -1.84 11.62
C VAL A 12 -9.30 -2.72 11.48
N VAL A 13 -10.37 -2.40 12.21
CA VAL A 13 -11.66 -3.13 12.10
C VAL A 13 -12.20 -3.08 10.67
N ALA A 14 -12.19 -1.90 10.03
CA ALA A 14 -12.68 -1.74 8.66
C ALA A 14 -11.87 -2.58 7.65
N MET A 15 -10.55 -2.64 7.80
CA MET A 15 -9.69 -3.46 6.93
C MET A 15 -9.93 -4.96 7.15
N THR A 16 -10.07 -5.39 8.40
CA THR A 16 -10.39 -6.79 8.71
C THR A 16 -11.75 -7.20 8.14
N LEU A 17 -12.77 -6.33 8.26
CA LEU A 17 -14.09 -6.56 7.65
C LEU A 17 -14.03 -6.53 6.12
N PHE A 18 -13.19 -5.71 5.53
CA PHE A 18 -12.95 -5.71 4.09
C PHE A 18 -12.36 -7.04 3.61
N CYS A 19 -11.36 -7.59 4.30
CA CYS A 19 -10.83 -8.91 4.00
C CYS A 19 -11.91 -10.02 4.18
N ALA A 20 -12.73 -9.91 5.20
CA ALA A 20 -13.82 -10.86 5.46
C ALA A 20 -15.00 -10.76 4.48
N SER A 21 -15.08 -9.73 3.64
CA SER A 21 -16.22 -9.50 2.73
C SER A 21 -16.28 -10.42 1.52
N GLY A 22 -15.24 -11.22 1.27
CA GLY A 22 -15.09 -12.05 0.08
C GLY A 22 -14.68 -11.32 -1.19
N LEU A 23 -14.57 -9.99 -1.17
CA LEU A 23 -14.19 -9.19 -2.36
C LEU A 23 -12.78 -9.49 -2.88
N LEU A 24 -11.94 -10.08 -2.06
CA LEU A 24 -10.57 -10.45 -2.43
C LEU A 24 -10.41 -11.92 -2.83
N ASN A 25 -11.46 -12.74 -2.71
CA ASN A 25 -11.35 -14.20 -2.87
C ASN A 25 -10.78 -14.59 -4.24
N GLU A 26 -11.33 -14.08 -5.33
CA GLU A 26 -10.85 -14.41 -6.69
C GLU A 26 -9.37 -14.02 -6.90
N ALA A 27 -8.97 -12.84 -6.39
CA ALA A 27 -7.57 -12.41 -6.50
C ALA A 27 -6.65 -13.24 -5.61
N ASP A 28 -7.13 -13.64 -4.43
CA ASP A 28 -6.39 -14.46 -3.47
C ASP A 28 -6.20 -15.89 -4.01
N TRP A 29 -7.25 -16.50 -4.57
CA TRP A 29 -7.16 -17.81 -5.19
C TRP A 29 -6.17 -17.83 -6.36
N LYS A 30 -6.23 -16.85 -7.27
CA LYS A 30 -5.25 -16.74 -8.37
C LYS A 30 -3.81 -16.54 -7.87
N ALA A 31 -3.63 -15.81 -6.79
CA ALA A 31 -2.31 -15.65 -6.18
C ALA A 31 -1.86 -16.95 -5.50
N ALA A 32 -2.78 -17.67 -4.86
CA ALA A 32 -2.53 -18.96 -4.22
C ALA A 32 -2.12 -20.03 -5.25
N ASP A 33 -2.82 -20.11 -6.39
CA ASP A 33 -2.50 -21.03 -7.48
C ASP A 33 -1.06 -20.80 -7.97
N LEU A 34 -0.69 -19.54 -8.26
CA LEU A 34 0.66 -19.17 -8.69
C LEU A 34 1.75 -19.39 -7.63
N TRP A 35 1.40 -19.45 -6.36
CA TRP A 35 2.36 -19.52 -5.25
C TRP A 35 2.54 -20.90 -4.69
N TYR A 36 1.45 -21.67 -4.63
CA TYR A 36 1.43 -23.00 -4.02
C TYR A 36 1.55 -24.12 -5.02
N GLN A 37 0.93 -24.01 -6.20
CA GLN A 37 1.00 -25.06 -7.21
C GLN A 37 2.36 -24.99 -7.94
N GLU A 38 3.07 -26.08 -7.90
CA GLU A 38 4.38 -26.22 -8.57
C GLU A 38 4.44 -27.59 -9.24
N PRO A 39 4.73 -27.67 -10.55
CA PRO A 39 4.84 -28.94 -11.25
C PRO A 39 5.97 -29.79 -10.65
N GLN A 40 5.67 -31.05 -10.40
CA GLN A 40 6.61 -32.05 -9.90
C GLN A 40 6.67 -33.18 -10.94
N ALA A 41 7.78 -33.90 -10.98
CA ALA A 41 7.86 -35.06 -11.89
C ALA A 41 6.92 -36.17 -11.38
N SER A 42 6.08 -36.70 -12.27
CA SER A 42 5.28 -37.90 -12.01
C SER A 42 6.15 -39.07 -11.59
N ALA A 43 5.71 -39.84 -10.64
CA ALA A 43 6.46 -40.96 -10.11
C ALA A 43 6.49 -42.17 -11.03
N GLY A 44 5.71 -42.16 -12.09
CA GLY A 44 5.67 -43.25 -13.10
C GLY A 44 4.81 -44.45 -12.71
N ASP A 45 4.00 -44.35 -11.67
CA ASP A 45 3.07 -45.40 -11.25
C ASP A 45 1.77 -45.41 -12.05
N ILE A 46 1.55 -44.36 -12.86
CA ILE A 46 0.34 -44.18 -13.67
C ILE A 46 0.71 -44.07 -15.14
N VAL A 47 -0.02 -44.79 -16.00
CA VAL A 47 0.06 -44.74 -17.44
C VAL A 47 -1.24 -44.26 -18.02
N LEU A 48 -1.19 -43.25 -18.90
CA LEU A 48 -2.36 -42.80 -19.64
C LEU A 48 -2.43 -43.55 -20.98
N VAL A 49 -3.57 -44.15 -21.28
CA VAL A 49 -3.92 -44.72 -22.57
C VAL A 49 -4.97 -43.82 -23.21
N GLU A 50 -4.54 -43.05 -24.18
CA GLU A 50 -5.27 -41.92 -24.71
C GLU A 50 -6.21 -42.28 -25.85
N ILE A 51 -7.46 -41.85 -25.74
CA ILE A 51 -8.37 -41.74 -26.89
C ILE A 51 -8.04 -40.41 -27.57
N ASP A 52 -6.93 -40.40 -28.28
CA ASP A 52 -6.34 -39.26 -28.99
C ASP A 52 -6.80 -39.12 -30.45
N GLU A 53 -6.33 -38.12 -31.15
CA GLU A 53 -6.62 -37.91 -32.57
C GLU A 53 -6.12 -39.10 -33.44
N THR A 54 -5.01 -39.75 -33.09
CA THR A 54 -4.47 -40.92 -33.82
C THR A 54 -5.44 -42.09 -33.72
N THR A 55 -5.96 -42.32 -32.53
CA THR A 55 -6.94 -43.37 -32.28
C THR A 55 -8.27 -43.09 -32.98
N LEU A 56 -8.72 -41.81 -32.96
CA LEU A 56 -9.94 -41.39 -33.66
C LEU A 56 -9.79 -41.50 -35.21
N ASP A 57 -8.62 -41.23 -35.74
CA ASP A 57 -8.32 -41.43 -37.18
C ASP A 57 -8.38 -42.91 -37.57
N ALA A 58 -7.96 -43.81 -36.70
CA ALA A 58 -7.96 -45.25 -36.96
C ALA A 58 -9.36 -45.87 -36.86
N TYR A 59 -10.15 -45.51 -35.85
CA TYR A 59 -11.43 -46.18 -35.57
C TYR A 59 -12.68 -45.30 -35.88
N GLY A 60 -12.48 -44.05 -36.30
CA GLY A 60 -13.56 -43.11 -36.56
C GLY A 60 -14.08 -42.41 -35.29
N PRO A 61 -15.19 -41.67 -35.41
CA PRO A 61 -15.79 -40.94 -34.28
C PRO A 61 -16.11 -41.85 -33.10
N PHE A 62 -15.75 -41.47 -31.90
CA PHE A 62 -15.90 -42.26 -30.67
C PHE A 62 -17.30 -42.82 -30.45
N GLN A 63 -18.35 -42.05 -30.75
CA GLN A 63 -19.74 -42.44 -30.61
C GLN A 63 -20.15 -43.69 -31.45
N ASP A 64 -19.42 -43.92 -32.54
CA ASP A 64 -19.68 -45.01 -33.50
C ASP A 64 -18.85 -46.29 -33.20
N TRP A 65 -17.96 -46.22 -32.19
CA TRP A 65 -17.06 -47.33 -31.89
C TRP A 65 -17.82 -48.59 -31.43
N ASP A 66 -17.32 -49.73 -31.88
CA ASP A 66 -17.68 -51.03 -31.32
C ASP A 66 -17.00 -51.17 -29.95
N ARG A 67 -17.73 -51.65 -28.94
CA ARG A 67 -17.21 -51.80 -27.57
C ARG A 67 -16.11 -52.86 -27.46
N THR A 68 -15.95 -53.70 -28.48
CA THR A 68 -14.84 -54.65 -28.57
C THR A 68 -13.48 -53.95 -28.58
N ILE A 69 -13.36 -52.69 -29.06
CA ILE A 69 -12.11 -51.94 -29.04
C ILE A 69 -11.58 -51.78 -27.60
N ILE A 70 -12.48 -51.42 -26.68
CA ILE A 70 -12.11 -51.31 -25.25
C ILE A 70 -11.88 -52.68 -24.63
N ALA A 71 -12.68 -53.68 -25.00
CA ALA A 71 -12.50 -55.07 -24.55
C ALA A 71 -11.11 -55.61 -25.00
N ASP A 72 -10.75 -55.40 -26.25
CA ASP A 72 -9.47 -55.82 -26.80
C ASP A 72 -8.28 -55.12 -26.11
N ALA A 73 -8.43 -53.83 -25.74
CA ALA A 73 -7.43 -53.10 -24.96
C ALA A 73 -7.23 -53.69 -23.56
N ILE A 74 -8.35 -54.01 -22.86
CA ILE A 74 -8.28 -54.65 -21.53
C ILE A 74 -7.58 -56.00 -21.64
N ASP A 75 -7.94 -56.81 -22.62
CA ASP A 75 -7.35 -58.14 -22.83
C ASP A 75 -5.86 -58.04 -23.23
N ALA A 76 -5.48 -57.07 -24.09
CA ALA A 76 -4.07 -56.86 -24.50
C ALA A 76 -3.16 -56.52 -23.31
N MET A 77 -3.63 -55.68 -22.40
CA MET A 77 -2.87 -55.29 -21.19
C MET A 77 -2.76 -56.41 -20.15
N ASN A 78 -3.72 -57.32 -20.11
CA ASN A 78 -3.80 -58.42 -19.13
C ASN A 78 -3.34 -59.77 -19.68
N VAL A 79 -2.87 -59.85 -20.96
CA VAL A 79 -2.57 -61.11 -21.62
C VAL A 79 -1.49 -61.94 -20.93
N ALA A 80 -0.52 -61.29 -20.29
CA ALA A 80 0.58 -61.93 -19.56
C ALA A 80 0.33 -61.84 -18.05
N GLU A 81 0.15 -62.98 -17.39
CA GLU A 81 -0.19 -63.06 -15.97
C GLU A 81 0.81 -62.36 -15.04
N ASP A 82 2.11 -62.48 -15.39
CA ASP A 82 3.19 -61.87 -14.61
C ASP A 82 3.37 -60.36 -14.84
N PHE A 83 2.65 -59.76 -15.76
CA PHE A 83 2.81 -58.34 -16.17
C PHE A 83 1.47 -57.60 -16.21
N ARG A 84 0.49 -58.01 -15.42
CA ARG A 84 -0.80 -57.33 -15.33
C ARG A 84 -0.68 -55.97 -14.65
N PRO A 85 -1.44 -54.97 -15.14
CA PRO A 85 -1.63 -53.75 -14.39
C PRO A 85 -2.30 -54.00 -13.04
N ALA A 86 -1.92 -53.26 -12.01
CA ALA A 86 -2.51 -53.32 -10.69
C ALA A 86 -4.00 -52.90 -10.72
N ALA A 87 -4.32 -51.89 -11.51
CA ALA A 87 -5.67 -51.42 -11.76
C ALA A 87 -5.81 -50.80 -13.16
N ILE A 88 -6.97 -50.93 -13.79
CA ILE A 88 -7.32 -50.27 -15.05
C ILE A 88 -8.57 -49.42 -14.78
N GLY A 89 -8.43 -48.10 -14.91
CA GLY A 89 -9.53 -47.15 -14.85
C GLY A 89 -10.00 -46.77 -16.25
N ILE A 90 -11.32 -46.86 -16.48
CA ILE A 90 -11.90 -46.46 -17.77
C ILE A 90 -12.78 -45.24 -17.52
N ASP A 91 -12.22 -44.06 -17.88
CA ASP A 91 -12.85 -42.74 -17.72
C ASP A 91 -13.77 -42.44 -18.91
N VAL A 92 -14.73 -43.36 -19.13
CA VAL A 92 -15.74 -43.25 -20.16
C VAL A 92 -17.08 -43.77 -19.61
N LEU A 93 -18.17 -43.04 -19.84
CA LEU A 93 -19.49 -43.39 -19.41
C LEU A 93 -20.19 -44.33 -20.42
N PHE A 94 -20.50 -45.56 -20.01
CA PHE A 94 -21.18 -46.57 -20.83
C PHE A 94 -22.66 -46.72 -20.36
N THR A 95 -23.46 -45.66 -20.45
CA THR A 95 -24.78 -45.53 -19.83
C THR A 95 -25.90 -46.37 -20.45
N GLY A 96 -25.71 -46.94 -21.62
CA GLY A 96 -26.77 -47.75 -22.27
C GLY A 96 -26.21 -48.94 -23.03
N GLU A 97 -27.02 -49.98 -23.24
CA GLU A 97 -26.64 -51.10 -24.10
C GLU A 97 -26.76 -50.71 -25.57
N LYS A 98 -25.72 -51.01 -26.38
CA LYS A 98 -25.78 -50.95 -27.87
C LYS A 98 -26.41 -52.20 -28.47
N GLY A 99 -26.45 -53.27 -27.67
CA GLY A 99 -26.96 -54.57 -28.04
C GLY A 99 -25.95 -55.48 -28.78
N GLY A 100 -26.15 -56.78 -28.64
CA GLY A 100 -25.38 -57.78 -29.34
C GLY A 100 -24.07 -58.24 -28.65
N GLU A 101 -23.18 -58.80 -29.45
CA GLU A 101 -21.95 -59.44 -28.96
C GLU A 101 -20.97 -58.44 -28.37
N GLN A 102 -21.01 -57.17 -28.78
CA GLN A 102 -20.10 -56.15 -28.32
C GLN A 102 -20.25 -55.80 -26.83
N ASP A 103 -21.48 -55.70 -26.31
CA ASP A 103 -21.75 -55.45 -24.90
C ASP A 103 -21.27 -56.61 -24.05
N GLN A 104 -21.50 -57.82 -24.51
CA GLN A 104 -21.05 -59.02 -23.82
C GLN A 104 -19.52 -59.14 -23.82
N ALA A 105 -18.84 -58.81 -24.93
CA ALA A 105 -17.40 -58.83 -25.01
C ALA A 105 -16.75 -57.87 -24.00
N LEU A 106 -17.32 -56.67 -23.82
CA LEU A 106 -16.81 -55.69 -22.82
C LEU A 106 -17.06 -56.21 -21.39
N VAL A 107 -18.24 -56.77 -21.10
CA VAL A 107 -18.53 -57.35 -19.78
C VAL A 107 -17.58 -58.51 -19.46
N GLU A 108 -17.36 -59.42 -20.43
CA GLU A 108 -16.45 -60.55 -20.24
C GLU A 108 -15.01 -60.11 -20.03
N ALA A 109 -14.49 -59.14 -20.81
CA ALA A 109 -13.12 -58.63 -20.68
C ALA A 109 -12.94 -57.90 -19.34
N ALA A 110 -13.87 -57.00 -18.99
CA ALA A 110 -13.79 -56.20 -17.77
C ALA A 110 -13.92 -57.05 -16.50
N GLY A 111 -14.84 -58.05 -16.49
CA GLY A 111 -15.04 -58.92 -15.33
C GLY A 111 -14.01 -60.06 -15.19
N ARG A 112 -13.24 -60.40 -16.25
CA ARG A 112 -12.30 -61.54 -16.29
C ARG A 112 -11.17 -61.44 -15.30
N TYR A 113 -10.62 -60.24 -15.13
CA TYR A 113 -9.37 -60.03 -14.38
C TYR A 113 -9.57 -59.41 -12.99
N GLY A 114 -10.72 -58.78 -12.76
CA GLY A 114 -11.07 -58.19 -11.48
C GLY A 114 -10.35 -56.89 -11.12
N ASN A 115 -9.61 -56.32 -12.12
CA ASN A 115 -8.80 -55.11 -11.95
C ASN A 115 -9.35 -53.89 -12.70
N VAL A 116 -10.62 -53.91 -13.14
CA VAL A 116 -11.22 -52.84 -13.94
C VAL A 116 -12.19 -52.02 -13.12
N VAL A 117 -12.01 -50.69 -13.15
CA VAL A 117 -12.91 -49.70 -12.55
C VAL A 117 -13.58 -48.89 -13.65
N MET A 118 -14.89 -48.76 -13.58
CA MET A 118 -15.70 -48.01 -14.54
C MET A 118 -16.12 -46.66 -13.95
N ALA A 119 -16.13 -45.64 -14.81
CA ALA A 119 -16.62 -44.33 -14.45
C ALA A 119 -18.12 -44.27 -14.25
N VAL A 120 -18.56 -43.55 -13.22
CA VAL A 120 -19.94 -43.09 -13.00
C VAL A 120 -19.93 -41.57 -12.77
N ALA A 121 -21.04 -40.90 -13.04
CA ALA A 121 -21.15 -39.47 -12.83
C ALA A 121 -22.51 -39.10 -12.23
N ALA A 122 -22.54 -38.11 -11.35
CA ALA A 122 -23.74 -37.53 -10.79
C ALA A 122 -23.90 -36.07 -11.19
N GLU A 123 -25.10 -35.66 -11.58
CA GLU A 123 -25.43 -34.25 -11.73
C GLU A 123 -26.04 -33.74 -10.43
N PHE A 124 -25.42 -32.74 -9.81
CA PHE A 124 -25.93 -32.10 -8.61
C PHE A 124 -26.80 -30.89 -8.97
N SER A 125 -27.88 -30.71 -8.21
CA SER A 125 -28.79 -29.58 -8.33
C SER A 125 -29.14 -29.03 -6.96
N SER A 126 -29.71 -27.84 -6.93
CA SER A 126 -30.24 -27.23 -5.70
C SER A 126 -31.68 -26.76 -5.92
N GLY A 127 -32.53 -26.83 -4.89
CA GLY A 127 -33.92 -26.39 -5.02
C GLY A 127 -34.78 -26.79 -3.85
N PHE A 128 -36.09 -26.46 -3.97
CA PHE A 128 -37.07 -26.89 -2.98
C PHE A 128 -37.49 -28.34 -3.25
N ARG A 129 -37.40 -29.15 -2.21
CA ARG A 129 -37.85 -30.54 -2.21
C ARG A 129 -38.91 -30.74 -1.13
N GLU A 130 -39.74 -31.78 -1.25
CA GLU A 130 -40.69 -32.19 -0.24
C GLU A 130 -40.10 -33.34 0.59
N ASP A 131 -40.21 -33.24 1.92
CA ASP A 131 -39.86 -34.34 2.81
C ASP A 131 -40.94 -35.44 2.85
N GLU A 132 -40.73 -36.49 3.62
CA GLU A 132 -41.66 -37.60 3.77
C GLU A 132 -43.04 -37.17 4.35
N ASN A 133 -43.11 -35.99 4.98
CA ASN A 133 -44.35 -35.43 5.55
C ASN A 133 -45.02 -34.43 4.61
N GLY A 134 -44.47 -34.15 3.44
CA GLY A 134 -44.94 -33.16 2.47
C GLY A 134 -44.58 -31.72 2.81
N GLU A 135 -43.59 -31.50 3.70
CA GLU A 135 -43.09 -30.18 4.00
C GLU A 135 -41.97 -29.79 3.01
N LEU A 136 -42.07 -28.57 2.46
CA LEU A 136 -41.06 -28.03 1.55
C LEU A 136 -39.83 -27.56 2.33
N TYR A 137 -38.69 -28.10 2.00
CA TYR A 137 -37.39 -27.61 2.47
C TYR A 137 -36.51 -27.25 1.27
N TYR A 138 -35.52 -26.41 1.48
CA TYR A 138 -34.50 -26.08 0.48
C TYR A 138 -33.33 -27.04 0.65
N ASP A 139 -33.07 -27.80 -0.41
CA ASP A 139 -31.93 -28.70 -0.52
C ASP A 139 -30.88 -27.99 -1.38
N ASP A 140 -29.73 -27.71 -0.81
CA ASP A 140 -28.65 -27.00 -1.49
C ASP A 140 -27.80 -27.91 -2.38
N ARG A 141 -27.89 -29.24 -2.19
CA ARG A 141 -27.20 -30.21 -3.02
C ARG A 141 -27.88 -31.56 -3.04
N TYR A 142 -28.62 -31.87 -4.09
CA TYR A 142 -29.18 -33.20 -4.32
C TYR A 142 -28.78 -33.72 -5.71
N ILE A 143 -28.77 -35.06 -5.89
CA ILE A 143 -28.47 -35.69 -7.16
C ILE A 143 -29.72 -35.63 -8.04
N SER A 144 -29.65 -34.88 -9.15
CA SER A 144 -30.73 -34.74 -10.12
C SER A 144 -30.69 -35.82 -11.21
N HIS A 145 -29.50 -36.31 -11.54
CA HIS A 145 -29.25 -37.38 -12.51
C HIS A 145 -28.02 -38.19 -12.12
N TYR A 146 -28.03 -39.47 -12.43
CA TYR A 146 -26.93 -40.38 -12.15
C TYR A 146 -26.66 -41.27 -13.38
N ASP A 147 -25.49 -41.08 -13.96
CA ASP A 147 -25.01 -41.88 -15.08
C ASP A 147 -24.14 -43.02 -14.58
N ALA A 148 -24.56 -44.24 -14.88
CA ALA A 148 -23.82 -45.43 -14.53
C ALA A 148 -23.73 -46.38 -15.74
N PRO A 149 -22.77 -47.30 -15.76
CA PRO A 149 -22.69 -48.33 -16.79
C PRO A 149 -24.00 -49.16 -16.85
N TYR A 150 -24.31 -49.76 -17.98
CA TYR A 150 -25.46 -50.68 -18.08
C TYR A 150 -25.31 -51.87 -17.12
N ALA A 151 -26.44 -52.41 -16.65
CA ALA A 151 -26.51 -53.34 -15.51
C ALA A 151 -25.49 -54.48 -15.54
N ALA A 152 -25.34 -55.16 -16.68
CA ALA A 152 -24.41 -56.30 -16.79
C ALA A 152 -22.93 -55.87 -16.60
N LEU A 153 -22.58 -54.65 -17.01
CA LEU A 153 -21.23 -54.11 -16.82
C LEU A 153 -21.01 -53.62 -15.37
N GLN A 154 -22.06 -53.08 -14.75
CA GLN A 154 -22.03 -52.76 -13.31
C GLN A 154 -21.77 -53.99 -12.45
N ASP A 155 -22.47 -55.10 -12.72
CA ASP A 155 -22.30 -56.35 -12.00
C ASP A 155 -20.90 -56.97 -12.17
N ALA A 156 -20.23 -56.69 -13.27
CA ALA A 156 -18.93 -57.25 -13.61
C ALA A 156 -17.72 -56.39 -13.12
N THR A 157 -17.95 -55.16 -12.70
CA THR A 157 -16.84 -54.20 -12.44
C THR A 157 -17.07 -53.45 -11.14
N VAL A 158 -16.03 -52.80 -10.64
CA VAL A 158 -16.14 -51.78 -9.58
C VAL A 158 -16.41 -50.41 -10.22
N GLN A 159 -17.15 -49.55 -9.56
CA GLN A 159 -17.46 -48.20 -10.05
C GLN A 159 -16.91 -47.13 -9.13
N GLY A 160 -16.55 -45.99 -9.72
CA GLY A 160 -16.20 -44.78 -9.00
C GLY A 160 -16.62 -43.53 -9.76
N HIS A 161 -16.97 -42.46 -9.05
CA HIS A 161 -17.43 -41.24 -9.68
C HIS A 161 -16.27 -40.38 -10.20
N ILE A 162 -16.49 -39.80 -11.39
CA ILE A 162 -15.50 -38.90 -12.06
C ILE A 162 -15.86 -37.42 -11.89
N ASN A 163 -16.73 -37.07 -10.94
CA ASN A 163 -17.19 -35.71 -10.79
C ASN A 163 -16.06 -34.74 -10.53
N ALA A 164 -15.91 -33.77 -11.42
CA ALA A 164 -15.04 -32.60 -11.28
C ALA A 164 -15.91 -31.36 -11.08
N MET A 165 -15.82 -30.71 -9.92
CA MET A 165 -16.65 -29.57 -9.56
C MET A 165 -15.82 -28.31 -9.45
N TYR A 166 -16.11 -27.33 -10.32
CA TYR A 166 -15.43 -26.05 -10.34
C TYR A 166 -15.74 -25.19 -9.11
N ASP A 167 -14.73 -24.48 -8.66
CA ASP A 167 -14.92 -23.34 -7.76
C ASP A 167 -15.72 -22.22 -8.46
N THR A 168 -16.16 -21.25 -7.70
CA THR A 168 -17.02 -20.16 -8.21
C THR A 168 -16.39 -19.28 -9.27
N ASP A 169 -15.06 -19.33 -9.44
CA ASP A 169 -14.31 -18.63 -10.48
C ASP A 169 -14.06 -19.45 -11.74
N GLY A 170 -14.56 -20.71 -11.78
CA GLY A 170 -14.43 -21.61 -12.92
C GLY A 170 -13.09 -22.35 -12.98
N VAL A 171 -12.33 -22.39 -11.89
CA VAL A 171 -11.08 -23.15 -11.77
C VAL A 171 -11.30 -24.37 -10.87
N LEU A 172 -10.69 -25.48 -11.21
CA LEU A 172 -10.78 -26.72 -10.45
C LEU A 172 -9.60 -26.80 -9.47
N ARG A 173 -9.90 -26.72 -8.15
CA ARG A 173 -8.92 -26.80 -7.06
C ARG A 173 -9.21 -27.89 -6.06
N HIS A 174 -10.44 -28.38 -6.06
CA HIS A 174 -10.90 -29.32 -5.07
C HIS A 174 -11.40 -30.59 -5.72
N HIS A 175 -11.24 -31.70 -5.00
CA HIS A 175 -11.78 -33.00 -5.43
C HIS A 175 -12.79 -33.49 -4.40
N LEU A 176 -13.91 -34.02 -4.90
CA LEU A 176 -14.95 -34.64 -4.09
C LEU A 176 -14.52 -36.06 -3.73
N TRP A 177 -14.44 -36.35 -2.43
CA TRP A 177 -14.00 -37.66 -1.94
C TRP A 177 -15.03 -38.77 -2.25
N GLU A 178 -16.28 -38.57 -1.87
CA GLU A 178 -17.40 -39.43 -2.09
C GLU A 178 -18.72 -38.67 -1.96
N PHE A 179 -19.81 -39.25 -2.37
CA PHE A 179 -21.14 -38.70 -2.14
C PHE A 179 -22.15 -39.81 -1.77
N GLU A 180 -23.22 -39.45 -1.06
CA GLU A 180 -24.27 -40.34 -0.63
C GLU A 180 -25.44 -40.30 -1.63
N MET A 181 -25.93 -41.48 -1.99
CA MET A 181 -27.13 -41.67 -2.82
C MET A 181 -28.40 -41.59 -1.97
N GLU A 182 -29.58 -41.38 -2.59
CA GLU A 182 -30.87 -41.33 -1.89
C GLU A 182 -31.23 -42.61 -1.10
N ASP A 183 -30.68 -43.75 -1.49
CA ASP A 183 -30.86 -45.02 -0.79
C ASP A 183 -29.89 -45.24 0.39
N GLY A 184 -29.03 -44.26 0.68
CA GLY A 184 -28.05 -44.32 1.75
C GLY A 184 -26.75 -45.06 1.36
N SER A 185 -26.61 -45.48 0.10
CA SER A 185 -25.33 -46.03 -0.39
C SER A 185 -24.34 -44.90 -0.71
N THR A 186 -23.05 -45.16 -0.50
CA THR A 186 -21.95 -44.19 -0.78
C THR A 186 -21.26 -44.56 -2.08
N VAL A 187 -21.04 -43.58 -2.93
CA VAL A 187 -20.25 -43.70 -4.16
C VAL A 187 -18.90 -43.00 -3.98
N GLN A 188 -17.84 -43.78 -3.93
CA GLN A 188 -16.48 -43.29 -3.82
C GLN A 188 -16.00 -42.67 -5.15
N SER A 189 -15.04 -41.76 -5.07
CA SER A 189 -14.42 -41.21 -6.30
C SER A 189 -13.62 -42.26 -7.08
N PHE A 190 -13.63 -42.14 -8.39
CA PHE A 190 -12.90 -43.02 -9.29
C PHE A 190 -11.41 -43.11 -8.97
N PRO A 191 -10.70 -41.99 -8.69
CA PRO A 191 -9.34 -42.04 -8.21
C PRO A 191 -9.14 -42.80 -6.92
N LEU A 192 -10.05 -42.65 -5.94
CA LEU A 192 -9.98 -43.35 -4.65
C LEU A 192 -10.11 -44.86 -4.81
N VAL A 193 -11.05 -45.29 -5.64
CA VAL A 193 -11.24 -46.75 -5.93
C VAL A 193 -9.97 -47.32 -6.58
N LEU A 194 -9.40 -46.64 -7.55
CA LEU A 194 -8.17 -47.06 -8.24
C LEU A 194 -6.95 -47.07 -7.31
N ALA A 195 -6.78 -46.03 -6.50
CA ALA A 195 -5.69 -45.94 -5.54
C ALA A 195 -5.79 -47.05 -4.46
N ASN A 196 -6.99 -47.35 -3.98
CA ASN A 196 -7.20 -48.45 -3.04
C ASN A 196 -6.93 -49.81 -3.68
N MET A 197 -7.35 -50.03 -4.95
CA MET A 197 -7.05 -51.25 -5.68
C MET A 197 -5.52 -51.44 -5.90
N TYR A 198 -4.83 -50.38 -6.18
CA TYR A 198 -3.36 -50.37 -6.28
C TYR A 198 -2.68 -50.72 -4.93
N ARG A 199 -3.14 -50.12 -3.82
CA ARG A 199 -2.65 -50.43 -2.46
C ARG A 199 -2.94 -51.89 -2.09
N GLU A 200 -4.14 -52.38 -2.40
CA GLU A 200 -4.52 -53.79 -2.16
C GLU A 200 -3.61 -54.73 -2.94
N TYR A 201 -3.27 -54.40 -4.23
CA TYR A 201 -2.35 -55.19 -5.07
C TYR A 201 -1.00 -55.36 -4.39
N TYR A 202 -0.48 -54.33 -3.72
CA TYR A 202 0.77 -54.40 -2.97
C TYR A 202 0.61 -54.90 -1.51
N GLY A 203 -0.57 -55.17 -1.08
CA GLY A 203 -0.87 -55.59 0.30
C GLY A 203 -0.69 -54.49 1.33
N GLU A 204 -0.92 -53.23 0.92
CA GLU A 204 -0.84 -52.03 1.74
C GLU A 204 -2.23 -51.68 2.33
N ASP A 205 -2.24 -50.84 3.39
CA ASP A 205 -3.47 -50.31 3.97
C ASP A 205 -4.19 -49.37 2.99
N PRO A 206 -5.53 -49.29 3.02
CA PRO A 206 -6.30 -48.36 2.20
C PRO A 206 -5.85 -46.90 2.34
N ILE A 207 -6.14 -46.10 1.31
CA ILE A 207 -5.84 -44.66 1.30
C ILE A 207 -6.47 -43.98 2.52
N THR A 208 -5.67 -43.17 3.20
CA THR A 208 -6.11 -42.38 4.36
C THR A 208 -6.95 -41.20 3.93
N GLU A 209 -8.04 -40.95 4.62
CA GLU A 209 -8.94 -39.85 4.36
C GLU A 209 -8.23 -38.48 4.49
N PRO A 210 -8.30 -37.60 3.47
CA PRO A 210 -7.69 -36.27 3.52
C PRO A 210 -8.47 -35.32 4.45
N PRO A 211 -7.86 -34.18 4.85
CA PRO A 211 -8.63 -33.12 5.48
C PRO A 211 -9.64 -32.54 4.47
N MET A 212 -10.92 -32.65 4.78
CA MET A 212 -12.04 -32.23 3.92
C MET A 212 -12.81 -31.08 4.56
N ASP A 213 -13.54 -30.35 3.73
CA ASP A 213 -14.59 -29.43 4.18
C ASP A 213 -15.88 -30.17 4.58
N ALA A 214 -16.94 -29.41 4.96
CA ALA A 214 -18.22 -29.99 5.38
C ALA A 214 -18.96 -30.68 4.24
N ASP A 215 -18.62 -30.41 2.99
CA ASP A 215 -19.23 -30.93 1.79
C ASP A 215 -18.48 -32.11 1.15
N GLY A 216 -17.39 -32.55 1.78
CA GLY A 216 -16.58 -33.68 1.35
C GLY A 216 -15.55 -33.33 0.26
N PHE A 217 -15.23 -32.05 0.09
CA PHE A 217 -14.17 -31.61 -0.81
C PHE A 217 -12.85 -31.44 -0.09
N TRP A 218 -11.76 -31.82 -0.75
CA TRP A 218 -10.40 -31.57 -0.29
C TRP A 218 -9.59 -30.82 -1.34
N TYR A 219 -8.66 -30.01 -0.86
CA TYR A 219 -7.78 -29.19 -1.71
C TYR A 219 -6.75 -30.08 -2.41
N LEU A 220 -6.73 -30.04 -3.75
CA LEU A 220 -5.87 -30.85 -4.58
C LEU A 220 -4.53 -30.12 -4.88
N PRO A 221 -3.41 -30.61 -4.38
CA PRO A 221 -2.10 -30.18 -4.88
C PRO A 221 -1.82 -30.91 -6.19
N PHE A 222 -1.88 -30.20 -7.30
CA PHE A 222 -1.55 -30.75 -8.60
C PHE A 222 -0.04 -31.03 -8.69
N THR A 223 0.34 -32.11 -9.40
CA THR A 223 1.73 -32.50 -9.59
C THR A 223 2.22 -32.31 -11.04
N GLY A 224 1.30 -32.38 -12.04
CA GLY A 224 1.61 -32.21 -13.46
C GLY A 224 0.95 -30.99 -14.09
N ASP A 225 1.65 -30.32 -14.96
CA ASP A 225 1.06 -29.37 -15.90
C ASP A 225 0.20 -30.09 -16.95
N PRO A 226 -0.79 -29.42 -17.58
CA PRO A 226 -1.52 -30.01 -18.69
C PRO A 226 -0.57 -30.50 -19.81
N GLY A 227 -0.61 -31.78 -20.12
CA GLY A 227 0.26 -32.41 -21.10
C GLY A 227 1.56 -33.01 -20.56
N ASP A 228 1.82 -32.93 -19.24
CA ASP A 228 3.08 -33.41 -18.63
C ASP A 228 3.11 -34.91 -18.32
N TYR A 229 1.96 -35.61 -18.38
CA TYR A 229 1.97 -37.08 -18.31
C TYR A 229 2.59 -37.68 -19.57
N SER A 230 3.94 -37.65 -19.62
CA SER A 230 4.77 -37.97 -20.78
C SER A 230 4.81 -39.44 -21.16
N GLU A 231 4.19 -40.31 -20.38
CA GLU A 231 3.99 -41.74 -20.71
C GLU A 231 2.58 -41.97 -21.26
N SER A 232 2.10 -41.04 -22.10
CA SER A 232 0.83 -41.22 -22.80
C SER A 232 1.01 -42.12 -24.02
N ILE A 233 0.06 -43.03 -24.19
CA ILE A 233 0.07 -44.03 -25.25
C ILE A 233 -1.26 -43.97 -25.98
N PRO A 234 -1.26 -43.81 -27.31
CA PRO A 234 -2.48 -43.94 -28.09
C PRO A 234 -3.17 -45.31 -27.88
N LEU A 235 -4.48 -45.32 -27.65
CA LEU A 235 -5.25 -46.55 -27.44
C LEU A 235 -5.10 -47.52 -28.62
N VAL A 236 -5.01 -47.00 -29.84
CA VAL A 236 -4.80 -47.82 -31.05
C VAL A 236 -3.53 -48.66 -30.94
N ASP A 237 -2.45 -48.15 -30.39
CA ASP A 237 -1.19 -48.90 -30.26
C ASP A 237 -1.29 -50.04 -29.25
N VAL A 238 -2.11 -49.89 -28.23
CA VAL A 238 -2.42 -50.95 -27.26
C VAL A 238 -3.25 -52.05 -27.91
N VAL A 239 -4.31 -51.69 -28.62
CA VAL A 239 -5.22 -52.64 -29.29
C VAL A 239 -4.49 -53.40 -30.41
N GLU A 240 -3.60 -52.75 -31.20
CA GLU A 240 -2.81 -53.36 -32.23
C GLU A 240 -1.64 -54.21 -31.72
N GLY A 241 -1.38 -54.20 -30.41
CA GLY A 241 -0.26 -54.92 -29.77
C GLY A 241 1.12 -54.32 -30.03
N ASN A 242 1.18 -53.03 -30.36
CA ASN A 242 2.45 -52.33 -30.58
C ASN A 242 3.17 -52.03 -29.25
N ILE A 243 2.45 -52.08 -28.12
CA ILE A 243 2.97 -51.87 -26.78
C ILE A 243 3.08 -53.22 -26.06
N PRO A 244 4.26 -53.59 -25.54
CA PRO A 244 4.44 -54.86 -24.85
C PRO A 244 3.74 -54.84 -23.48
N PRO A 245 3.13 -55.95 -23.02
CA PRO A 245 2.40 -56.01 -21.74
C PRO A 245 3.24 -55.61 -20.53
N GLU A 246 4.56 -55.85 -20.56
CA GLU A 246 5.51 -55.46 -19.50
C GLU A 246 5.49 -53.96 -19.19
N TYR A 247 5.05 -53.15 -20.13
CA TYR A 247 4.95 -51.71 -19.96
C TYR A 247 3.87 -51.30 -18.93
N PHE A 248 2.82 -52.11 -18.81
CA PHE A 248 1.70 -51.85 -17.89
C PHE A 248 1.86 -52.55 -16.53
N ALA A 249 2.91 -53.40 -16.40
CA ALA A 249 3.10 -54.20 -15.20
C ALA A 249 3.12 -53.38 -13.91
N ASP A 250 2.35 -53.84 -12.92
CA ASP A 250 2.35 -53.28 -11.58
C ASP A 250 1.88 -51.79 -11.46
N ARG A 251 1.34 -51.20 -12.55
CA ARG A 251 0.94 -49.80 -12.65
C ARG A 251 -0.59 -49.64 -12.62
N ILE A 252 -1.04 -48.42 -12.39
CA ILE A 252 -2.41 -47.98 -12.68
C ILE A 252 -2.46 -47.51 -14.14
N VAL A 253 -3.39 -48.03 -14.90
CA VAL A 253 -3.61 -47.60 -16.28
C VAL A 253 -4.93 -46.85 -16.36
N LEU A 254 -4.93 -45.66 -16.94
CA LEU A 254 -6.14 -44.87 -17.16
C LEU A 254 -6.42 -44.77 -18.66
N ILE A 255 -7.62 -45.21 -19.07
CA ILE A 255 -8.10 -45.07 -20.46
C ILE A 255 -9.12 -43.93 -20.46
N GLY A 256 -8.89 -42.87 -21.24
CA GLY A 256 -9.84 -41.75 -21.28
C GLY A 256 -9.67 -40.82 -22.47
N PRO A 257 -10.62 -39.90 -22.66
CA PRO A 257 -10.59 -38.89 -23.72
C PRO A 257 -9.36 -37.99 -23.64
N TYR A 258 -8.67 -37.86 -24.79
CA TYR A 258 -7.47 -37.01 -24.91
C TYR A 258 -7.43 -36.26 -26.24
N ALA A 259 -8.60 -35.88 -26.76
CA ALA A 259 -8.73 -35.14 -28.00
C ALA A 259 -9.68 -33.96 -27.82
N VAL A 260 -9.38 -32.84 -28.45
CA VAL A 260 -10.16 -31.57 -28.34
C VAL A 260 -11.64 -31.79 -28.69
N GLY A 261 -11.94 -32.71 -29.63
CA GLY A 261 -13.30 -33.01 -30.06
C GLY A 261 -14.17 -33.73 -29.02
N LEU A 262 -13.59 -34.31 -27.97
CA LEU A 262 -14.29 -35.10 -26.96
C LEU A 262 -14.76 -34.26 -25.75
N GLN A 263 -14.39 -32.97 -25.65
CA GLN A 263 -14.85 -31.96 -24.70
C GLN A 263 -14.71 -32.34 -23.22
N ASP A 264 -13.77 -33.20 -22.88
CA ASP A 264 -13.46 -33.58 -21.50
C ASP A 264 -12.16 -32.90 -21.07
N SER A 265 -12.26 -31.64 -20.64
CA SER A 265 -11.11 -30.88 -20.18
C SER A 265 -11.50 -29.77 -19.21
N TYR A 266 -10.60 -29.47 -18.27
CA TYR A 266 -10.84 -28.58 -17.13
C TYR A 266 -9.75 -27.53 -17.02
N ILE A 267 -10.12 -26.30 -16.65
CA ILE A 267 -9.19 -25.30 -16.18
C ILE A 267 -8.83 -25.60 -14.73
N THR A 268 -7.57 -25.85 -14.46
CA THR A 268 -7.07 -26.25 -13.13
C THR A 268 -6.23 -25.15 -12.50
N ALA A 269 -5.88 -25.34 -11.23
CA ALA A 269 -5.02 -24.44 -10.49
C ALA A 269 -3.57 -24.37 -11.03
N MET A 270 -3.15 -25.36 -11.84
CA MET A 270 -1.79 -25.39 -12.44
C MET A 270 -1.65 -24.38 -13.56
N ASP A 271 -2.57 -24.37 -14.50
CA ASP A 271 -2.54 -23.44 -15.63
C ASP A 271 -3.97 -22.95 -15.96
N HIS A 272 -4.16 -21.64 -15.89
CA HIS A 272 -5.44 -21.00 -16.23
C HIS A 272 -5.60 -20.76 -17.74
N ALA A 273 -4.58 -21.01 -18.54
CA ALA A 273 -4.57 -20.78 -19.99
C ALA A 273 -4.69 -22.07 -20.80
N ALA A 274 -4.12 -23.17 -20.30
CA ALA A 274 -4.19 -24.49 -20.93
C ALA A 274 -5.13 -25.40 -20.14
N PRO A 275 -6.18 -25.96 -20.78
CA PRO A 275 -7.06 -26.92 -20.10
C PRO A 275 -6.33 -28.27 -19.94
N MET A 276 -6.55 -28.90 -18.79
CA MET A 276 -6.10 -30.27 -18.48
C MET A 276 -7.19 -31.25 -18.90
N TYR A 277 -6.84 -32.34 -19.56
CA TYR A 277 -7.83 -33.37 -19.90
C TYR A 277 -8.33 -34.11 -18.65
N GLY A 278 -9.57 -34.63 -18.70
CA GLY A 278 -10.20 -35.31 -17.56
C GLY A 278 -9.35 -36.46 -17.02
N VAL A 279 -8.83 -37.30 -17.89
CA VAL A 279 -7.96 -38.43 -17.53
C VAL A 279 -6.66 -38.00 -16.85
N GLU A 280 -6.07 -36.84 -17.22
CA GLU A 280 -4.90 -36.27 -16.53
C GLU A 280 -5.29 -35.72 -15.15
N TYR A 281 -6.46 -35.09 -15.04
CA TYR A 281 -6.99 -34.67 -13.76
C TYR A 281 -7.15 -35.85 -12.81
N GLN A 282 -7.76 -36.96 -13.26
CA GLN A 282 -7.88 -38.18 -12.45
C GLN A 282 -6.51 -38.72 -12.04
N ALA A 283 -5.52 -38.68 -12.92
CA ALA A 283 -4.15 -39.09 -12.61
C ALA A 283 -3.51 -38.23 -11.51
N ASN A 284 -3.67 -36.89 -11.56
CA ASN A 284 -3.20 -35.99 -10.52
C ASN A 284 -3.85 -36.30 -9.14
N VAL A 285 -5.14 -36.60 -9.14
CA VAL A 285 -5.86 -36.97 -7.90
C VAL A 285 -5.32 -38.29 -7.34
N ILE A 286 -5.12 -39.31 -8.17
CA ILE A 286 -4.55 -40.60 -7.75
C ILE A 286 -3.15 -40.38 -7.18
N GLU A 287 -2.31 -39.63 -7.86
CA GLU A 287 -0.93 -39.37 -7.42
C GLU A 287 -0.90 -38.68 -6.07
N ALA A 288 -1.74 -37.65 -5.87
CA ALA A 288 -1.87 -36.98 -4.58
C ALA A 288 -2.32 -37.93 -3.45
N MET A 289 -3.21 -38.91 -3.76
CA MET A 289 -3.66 -39.91 -2.81
C MET A 289 -2.57 -40.95 -2.49
N LEU A 290 -1.88 -41.49 -3.50
CA LEU A 290 -0.84 -42.52 -3.30
C LEU A 290 0.32 -42.02 -2.44
N TYR A 291 0.69 -40.76 -2.61
CA TYR A 291 1.78 -40.14 -1.84
C TYR A 291 1.29 -39.38 -0.59
N GLU A 292 0.00 -39.46 -0.25
CA GLU A 292 -0.62 -38.77 0.88
C GLU A 292 -0.26 -37.27 0.93
N ASN A 293 -0.11 -36.66 -0.26
CA ASN A 293 0.21 -35.24 -0.40
C ASN A 293 -1.03 -34.38 -0.16
N TYR A 294 -1.56 -34.40 1.06
CA TYR A 294 -2.77 -33.69 1.41
C TYR A 294 -2.47 -32.30 1.92
N LYS A 295 -3.34 -31.34 1.54
CA LYS A 295 -3.27 -29.96 2.01
C LYS A 295 -4.60 -29.61 2.68
N GLN A 296 -4.53 -28.72 3.65
CA GLN A 296 -5.67 -28.24 4.40
C GLN A 296 -5.80 -26.74 4.28
N GLU A 297 -6.91 -26.25 3.79
CA GLU A 297 -7.23 -24.84 3.86
C GLU A 297 -7.50 -24.40 5.30
N VAL A 298 -6.81 -23.35 5.73
CA VAL A 298 -7.03 -22.80 7.06
C VAL A 298 -8.29 -21.94 7.04
N GLU A 299 -9.22 -22.18 7.96
CA GLU A 299 -10.44 -21.39 8.10
C GLU A 299 -10.17 -19.88 8.14
N ASP A 300 -11.09 -19.10 7.58
CA ASP A 300 -10.95 -17.64 7.50
C ASP A 300 -10.92 -16.97 8.88
N LEU A 301 -11.67 -17.47 9.87
CA LEU A 301 -11.78 -16.83 11.19
C LEU A 301 -10.44 -16.74 11.96
N PRO A 302 -9.66 -17.82 12.12
CA PRO A 302 -8.31 -17.73 12.70
C PRO A 302 -7.38 -16.77 11.96
N GLN A 303 -7.43 -16.77 10.63
CA GLN A 303 -6.61 -15.88 9.79
C GLN A 303 -6.98 -14.40 9.99
N LEU A 304 -8.30 -14.08 10.04
CA LEU A 304 -8.79 -12.73 10.33
C LEU A 304 -8.42 -12.26 11.74
N MET A 305 -8.46 -13.14 12.74
CA MET A 305 -8.01 -12.82 14.10
C MET A 305 -6.51 -12.51 14.12
N GLY A 306 -5.70 -13.32 13.45
CA GLY A 306 -4.27 -13.09 13.29
C GLY A 306 -3.97 -11.76 12.57
N LEU A 307 -4.66 -11.48 11.47
CA LEU A 307 -4.58 -10.22 10.73
C LEU A 307 -4.91 -9.02 11.62
N PHE A 308 -6.00 -9.09 12.38
CA PHE A 308 -6.41 -8.01 13.29
C PHE A 308 -5.32 -7.68 14.32
N VAL A 309 -4.76 -8.70 14.97
CA VAL A 309 -3.67 -8.51 15.93
C VAL A 309 -2.42 -7.97 15.26
N LEU A 310 -2.05 -8.52 14.10
CA LEU A 310 -0.89 -8.07 13.32
C LEU A 310 -1.00 -6.60 12.92
N LEU A 311 -2.17 -6.15 12.48
CA LEU A 311 -2.39 -4.75 12.10
C LEU A 311 -2.27 -3.79 13.28
N ILE A 312 -2.75 -4.17 14.47
CA ILE A 312 -2.54 -3.38 15.69
C ILE A 312 -1.04 -3.24 16.00
N LEU A 313 -0.29 -4.34 15.93
CA LEU A 313 1.16 -4.33 16.14
C LEU A 313 1.91 -3.54 15.07
N CYS A 314 1.50 -3.67 13.80
CA CYS A 314 2.05 -2.93 12.67
C CYS A 314 1.89 -1.42 12.87
N VAL A 315 0.68 -0.96 13.17
CA VAL A 315 0.42 0.46 13.43
C VAL A 315 1.23 0.96 14.63
N TRP A 316 1.29 0.19 15.72
CA TRP A 316 2.09 0.56 16.89
C TRP A 316 3.59 0.62 16.57
N GLY A 317 4.09 -0.33 15.78
CA GLY A 317 5.48 -0.40 15.33
C GLY A 317 5.90 0.73 14.39
N MET A 318 4.98 1.22 13.53
CA MET A 318 5.24 2.30 12.56
C MET A 318 4.91 3.70 13.10
N TRP A 319 4.20 3.80 14.23
CA TRP A 319 3.71 5.08 14.76
C TRP A 319 4.84 6.04 15.12
N LYS A 320 4.85 7.23 14.50
CA LYS A 320 5.86 8.28 14.70
C LYS A 320 7.32 7.86 14.41
N ARG A 321 7.54 6.75 13.73
CA ARG A 321 8.89 6.36 13.32
C ARG A 321 9.27 7.02 11.99
N PRO A 322 10.55 7.24 11.74
CA PRO A 322 11.07 7.66 10.43
C PRO A 322 10.64 6.69 9.32
N VAL A 323 10.69 7.16 8.07
CA VAL A 323 10.26 6.36 6.91
C VAL A 323 11.08 5.07 6.78
N VAL A 324 12.41 5.14 6.93
CA VAL A 324 13.31 3.99 6.73
C VAL A 324 12.96 2.78 7.61
N PRO A 325 12.90 2.88 8.96
CA PRO A 325 12.52 1.72 9.79
C PRO A 325 11.09 1.24 9.54
N SER A 326 10.17 2.12 9.13
CA SER A 326 8.80 1.73 8.76
C SER A 326 8.79 0.92 7.46
N THR A 327 9.62 1.28 6.48
CA THR A 327 9.80 0.53 5.22
C THR A 327 10.41 -0.84 5.48
N ILE A 328 11.43 -0.93 6.33
CA ILE A 328 12.03 -2.22 6.71
C ILE A 328 10.98 -3.12 7.36
N LEU A 329 10.19 -2.58 8.30
CA LEU A 329 9.14 -3.35 8.96
C LEU A 329 8.07 -3.83 7.97
N TRP A 330 7.65 -2.97 7.02
CA TRP A 330 6.73 -3.34 5.96
C TRP A 330 7.26 -4.48 5.08
N LEU A 331 8.52 -4.40 4.64
CA LEU A 331 9.17 -5.45 3.84
C LEU A 331 9.26 -6.77 4.61
N VAL A 332 9.69 -6.72 5.87
CA VAL A 332 9.83 -7.92 6.71
C VAL A 332 8.47 -8.59 6.94
N LEU A 333 7.42 -7.82 7.20
CA LEU A 333 6.09 -8.39 7.42
C LEU A 333 5.50 -8.95 6.13
N SER A 334 5.63 -8.25 4.99
CA SER A 334 5.05 -8.69 3.71
C SER A 334 5.81 -9.88 3.13
N LEU A 335 7.13 -9.78 2.96
CA LEU A 335 7.94 -10.87 2.42
C LEU A 335 8.09 -12.03 3.39
N GLY A 336 8.21 -11.73 4.69
CA GLY A 336 8.25 -12.74 5.73
C GLY A 336 6.97 -13.57 5.79
N TYR A 337 5.81 -12.95 5.58
CA TYR A 337 4.54 -13.67 5.50
C TYR A 337 4.49 -14.60 4.29
N LEU A 338 4.88 -14.13 3.10
CA LEU A 338 4.92 -14.98 1.90
C LEU A 338 5.87 -16.18 2.09
N PHE A 339 7.02 -15.95 2.69
CA PHE A 339 7.95 -17.05 2.99
C PHE A 339 7.36 -18.04 4.01
N ILE A 340 6.72 -17.54 5.08
CA ILE A 340 6.09 -18.39 6.09
C ILE A 340 4.91 -19.16 5.48
N SER A 341 4.10 -18.54 4.62
CA SER A 341 2.96 -19.22 3.98
C SER A 341 3.43 -20.38 3.09
N LYS A 342 4.51 -20.18 2.30
CA LYS A 342 5.08 -21.26 1.49
C LYS A 342 5.67 -22.37 2.36
N TRP A 343 6.40 -22.02 3.40
CA TRP A 343 6.95 -23.01 4.34
C TRP A 343 5.85 -23.82 5.06
N LEU A 344 4.75 -23.16 5.48
CA LEU A 344 3.60 -23.85 6.08
C LEU A 344 2.89 -24.77 5.06
N TYR A 345 2.81 -24.36 3.81
CA TYR A 345 2.27 -25.19 2.73
C TYR A 345 3.14 -26.44 2.49
N ASP A 346 4.45 -26.26 2.36
CA ASP A 346 5.38 -27.37 2.02
C ASP A 346 5.53 -28.33 3.19
N GLU A 347 5.73 -27.85 4.43
CA GLU A 347 6.08 -28.68 5.59
C GLU A 347 4.86 -29.12 6.42
N GLN A 348 3.80 -28.30 6.47
CA GLN A 348 2.63 -28.57 7.31
C GLN A 348 1.36 -28.83 6.51
N GLY A 349 1.41 -28.69 5.20
CA GLY A 349 0.25 -28.84 4.33
C GLY A 349 -0.84 -27.78 4.50
N LEU A 350 -0.50 -26.57 5.03
CA LEU A 350 -1.50 -25.54 5.33
C LEU A 350 -1.57 -24.49 4.22
N VAL A 351 -2.77 -24.31 3.66
CA VAL A 351 -3.08 -23.29 2.65
C VAL A 351 -3.62 -22.06 3.34
N LEU A 352 -2.92 -20.92 3.17
CA LEU A 352 -3.28 -19.63 3.78
C LEU A 352 -3.71 -18.63 2.71
N ARG A 353 -4.53 -17.66 3.10
CA ARG A 353 -4.88 -16.49 2.27
C ARG A 353 -3.64 -15.63 2.02
N LEU A 354 -3.20 -15.49 0.78
CA LEU A 354 -1.94 -14.82 0.44
C LEU A 354 -2.02 -13.29 0.43
N ILE A 355 -3.16 -12.73 -0.03
CA ILE A 355 -3.28 -11.29 -0.28
C ILE A 355 -3.61 -10.51 1.00
N TRP A 356 -4.33 -11.08 1.94
CA TRP A 356 -4.86 -10.37 3.09
C TRP A 356 -3.80 -9.61 3.89
N ILE A 357 -2.72 -10.26 4.25
CA ILE A 357 -1.67 -9.66 5.09
C ILE A 357 -0.81 -8.68 4.30
N PRO A 358 -0.20 -9.02 3.14
CA PRO A 358 0.62 -8.07 2.39
C PRO A 358 -0.14 -6.82 1.95
N LEU A 359 -1.39 -6.96 1.48
CA LEU A 359 -2.23 -5.84 1.10
C LEU A 359 -2.54 -4.94 2.29
N SER A 360 -3.01 -5.53 3.38
CA SER A 360 -3.39 -4.79 4.59
C SER A 360 -2.20 -4.04 5.18
N VAL A 361 -1.06 -4.70 5.33
CA VAL A 361 0.17 -4.08 5.85
C VAL A 361 0.64 -2.96 4.93
N THR A 362 0.52 -3.12 3.60
CA THR A 362 0.85 -2.07 2.61
C THR A 362 -0.04 -0.86 2.75
N VAL A 363 -1.36 -1.04 2.87
CA VAL A 363 -2.32 0.06 3.07
C VAL A 363 -1.99 0.83 4.35
N PHE A 364 -1.71 0.13 5.44
CA PHE A 364 -1.35 0.78 6.71
C PHE A 364 0.02 1.45 6.67
N TYR A 365 0.99 0.88 5.96
CA TYR A 365 2.29 1.51 5.73
C TYR A 365 2.15 2.83 4.98
N VAL A 366 1.49 2.82 3.81
CA VAL A 366 1.26 4.03 3.00
C VAL A 366 0.48 5.08 3.79
N GLY A 367 -0.59 4.67 4.48
CA GLY A 367 -1.38 5.57 5.33
C GLY A 367 -0.56 6.19 6.46
N THR A 368 0.27 5.40 7.14
CA THR A 368 1.11 5.89 8.25
C THR A 368 2.20 6.84 7.76
N VAL A 369 2.87 6.54 6.65
CA VAL A 369 3.87 7.41 6.03
C VAL A 369 3.24 8.73 5.60
N ALA A 370 2.08 8.69 4.93
CA ALA A 370 1.36 9.88 4.50
C ALA A 370 0.96 10.78 5.71
N ILE A 371 0.41 10.18 6.76
CA ILE A 371 0.03 10.90 7.98
C ILE A 371 1.25 11.53 8.64
N ASN A 372 2.35 10.79 8.80
CA ASN A 372 3.59 11.31 9.41
C ASN A 372 4.17 12.46 8.58
N TYR A 373 4.17 12.36 7.25
CA TYR A 373 4.59 13.43 6.36
C TYR A 373 3.73 14.70 6.53
N ILE A 374 2.40 14.55 6.48
CA ILE A 374 1.47 15.68 6.69
C ILE A 374 1.72 16.36 8.04
N TRP A 375 1.89 15.58 9.10
CA TRP A 375 2.18 16.12 10.44
C TRP A 375 3.50 16.88 10.46
N SER A 376 4.57 16.35 9.86
CA SER A 376 5.87 17.02 9.77
C SER A 376 5.76 18.36 9.05
N VAL A 377 5.05 18.41 7.91
CA VAL A 377 4.82 19.66 7.17
C VAL A 377 4.00 20.67 8.00
N LEU A 378 2.94 20.23 8.66
CA LEU A 378 2.11 21.10 9.51
C LEU A 378 2.89 21.64 10.72
N GLU A 379 3.73 20.83 11.33
CA GLU A 379 4.58 21.22 12.46
C GLU A 379 5.64 22.26 12.02
N LYS A 380 6.32 21.99 10.89
CA LYS A 380 7.26 22.95 10.29
C LYS A 380 6.57 24.30 10.01
N ARG A 381 5.38 24.27 9.38
CA ARG A 381 4.60 25.49 9.14
C ARG A 381 4.20 26.22 10.42
N ARG A 382 3.82 25.49 11.45
CA ARG A 382 3.44 26.06 12.76
C ARG A 382 4.64 26.74 13.43
N VAL A 383 5.79 26.10 13.44
CA VAL A 383 7.03 26.65 14.02
C VAL A 383 7.42 27.91 13.25
N THR A 384 7.50 27.85 11.93
CA THR A 384 7.84 29.02 11.10
C THR A 384 6.87 30.18 11.32
N ARG A 385 5.55 29.92 11.34
CA ARG A 385 4.54 30.96 11.59
C ARG A 385 4.66 31.59 12.98
N THR A 386 5.07 30.80 13.97
CA THR A 386 5.29 31.31 15.32
C THR A 386 6.54 32.18 15.34
N PHE A 387 7.59 31.76 14.69
CA PHE A 387 8.87 32.48 14.60
C PHE A 387 8.72 33.83 13.88
N LYS A 388 7.96 33.91 12.77
CA LYS A 388 7.60 35.16 12.06
C LYS A 388 6.85 36.21 12.91
N LYS A 389 6.39 35.86 14.12
CA LYS A 389 5.82 36.84 15.06
C LYS A 389 6.85 37.59 15.91
N TYR A 390 8.04 37.02 16.03
CA TYR A 390 9.10 37.56 16.89
C TYR A 390 10.26 38.17 16.10
N VAL A 391 10.39 37.81 14.82
CA VAL A 391 11.45 38.26 13.91
C VAL A 391 10.80 38.74 12.62
N ASP A 392 11.37 39.78 12.01
CA ASP A 392 10.91 40.32 10.71
C ASP A 392 10.85 39.20 9.64
N GLU A 393 9.79 39.21 8.82
CA GLU A 393 9.55 38.16 7.83
C GLU A 393 10.69 38.02 6.83
N LYS A 394 11.32 39.15 6.41
CA LYS A 394 12.43 39.14 5.47
C LYS A 394 13.69 38.49 6.07
N ILE A 395 13.90 38.67 7.37
CA ILE A 395 15.00 38.03 8.10
C ILE A 395 14.75 36.54 8.23
N VAL A 396 13.52 36.12 8.53
CA VAL A 396 13.17 34.70 8.60
C VAL A 396 13.34 34.00 7.25
N ASP A 397 12.94 34.66 6.17
CA ASP A 397 13.09 34.09 4.82
C ASP A 397 14.57 34.02 4.38
N GLU A 398 15.41 34.97 4.75
CA GLU A 398 16.86 34.92 4.54
C GLU A 398 17.47 33.73 5.31
N ILE A 399 17.23 33.64 6.61
CA ILE A 399 17.70 32.52 7.45
C ILE A 399 17.26 31.15 6.91
N LEU A 400 16.02 31.04 6.40
CA LEU A 400 15.51 29.78 5.84
C LEU A 400 16.05 29.47 4.43
N SER A 401 16.66 30.44 3.75
CA SER A 401 17.26 30.28 2.43
C SER A 401 18.77 30.00 2.48
N GLU A 402 19.42 30.22 3.60
CA GLU A 402 20.85 29.90 3.82
C GLU A 402 21.03 28.39 4.10
N ASP A 403 22.15 27.84 3.65
CA ASP A 403 22.52 26.45 3.95
C ASP A 403 22.82 26.28 5.45
N GLU A 404 22.45 25.11 5.99
CA GLU A 404 22.59 24.78 7.44
C GLU A 404 24.02 25.01 7.96
N SER A 405 25.05 24.92 7.10
CA SER A 405 26.45 25.16 7.44
C SER A 405 26.83 26.63 7.59
N GLU A 406 26.04 27.55 7.04
CA GLU A 406 26.27 28.99 7.12
C GLU A 406 25.55 29.63 8.31
N LEU A 407 24.53 28.96 8.86
CA LEU A 407 23.74 29.43 10.01
C LEU A 407 24.51 29.37 11.34
N ASP A 408 25.49 28.50 11.46
CA ASP A 408 26.22 28.23 12.73
C ASP A 408 27.42 29.16 12.97
N GLU A 409 27.85 29.98 11.98
CA GLU A 409 28.97 30.91 12.14
C GLU A 409 28.51 32.38 12.06
N PRO A 410 29.02 33.26 12.96
CA PRO A 410 28.75 34.69 12.87
C PRO A 410 29.35 35.25 11.57
N HIS A 411 28.50 35.66 10.65
CA HIS A 411 28.96 36.29 9.40
C HIS A 411 28.12 37.51 9.08
N GLY A 412 28.77 38.50 8.49
CA GLY A 412 28.15 39.72 8.01
C GLY A 412 28.77 40.17 6.72
N ARG A 413 27.97 40.77 5.85
CA ARG A 413 28.42 41.37 4.60
C ARG A 413 28.43 42.88 4.67
N SER A 414 29.41 43.54 4.02
CA SER A 414 29.34 45.00 3.82
C SER A 414 28.24 45.33 2.84
N ALA A 415 27.34 46.21 3.25
CA ALA A 415 26.23 46.71 2.41
C ALA A 415 26.05 48.21 2.63
N GLU A 416 25.67 48.93 1.58
CA GLU A 416 25.23 50.31 1.72
C GLU A 416 23.79 50.33 2.14
N ILE A 417 23.49 50.88 3.31
CA ILE A 417 22.16 50.90 3.92
C ILE A 417 21.78 52.31 4.39
N ALA A 418 20.47 52.58 4.37
CA ALA A 418 19.91 53.69 5.15
C ALA A 418 19.47 53.19 6.51
N VAL A 419 19.90 53.83 7.56
CA VAL A 419 19.55 53.46 8.94
C VAL A 419 18.71 54.55 9.56
N LEU A 420 17.64 54.16 10.21
CA LEU A 420 16.72 55.01 10.94
C LEU A 420 16.67 54.58 12.41
N PHE A 421 16.86 55.55 13.29
CA PHE A 421 16.51 55.45 14.69
C PHE A 421 15.33 56.37 14.98
N VAL A 422 14.40 55.90 15.76
CA VAL A 422 13.25 56.66 16.24
C VAL A 422 13.06 56.42 17.74
N ASP A 423 12.80 57.48 18.49
CA ASP A 423 12.58 57.42 19.91
C ASP A 423 11.34 58.27 20.31
N VAL A 424 10.63 57.84 21.36
CA VAL A 424 9.40 58.48 21.84
C VAL A 424 9.74 59.59 22.83
N ARG A 425 9.68 60.81 22.37
CA ARG A 425 9.98 61.99 23.23
C ARG A 425 8.90 62.22 24.29
N GLY A 426 9.32 62.33 25.54
CA GLY A 426 8.44 62.52 26.68
C GLY A 426 7.89 61.22 27.27
N PHE A 427 8.42 60.05 26.86
CA PHE A 427 7.96 58.76 27.36
C PHE A 427 8.30 58.56 28.86
N THR A 428 9.50 58.92 29.33
CA THR A 428 9.90 58.77 30.72
C THR A 428 8.96 59.52 31.71
N PRO A 429 8.67 60.82 31.53
CA PRO A 429 7.69 61.49 32.38
C PRO A 429 6.26 60.92 32.25
N LEU A 430 5.92 60.41 31.10
CA LEU A 430 4.62 59.75 30.89
C LEU A 430 4.53 58.45 31.67
N SER A 431 5.55 57.60 31.62
CA SER A 431 5.60 56.31 32.31
C SER A 431 5.57 56.42 33.82
N GLU A 432 6.13 57.48 34.37
CA GLU A 432 6.07 57.79 35.82
C GLU A 432 4.69 58.23 36.29
N SER A 433 3.84 58.73 35.37
CA SER A 433 2.51 59.29 35.70
C SER A 433 1.34 58.32 35.49
N LEU A 434 1.57 57.16 34.94
CA LEU A 434 0.54 56.19 34.55
C LEU A 434 0.76 54.83 35.24
N THR A 435 -0.27 54.00 35.26
CA THR A 435 -0.14 52.61 35.72
C THR A 435 0.67 51.77 34.70
N PRO A 436 1.39 50.73 35.15
CA PRO A 436 2.18 49.86 34.23
C PRO A 436 1.36 49.32 33.07
N SER A 437 0.10 48.96 33.28
CA SER A 437 -0.80 48.46 32.23
C SER A 437 -1.11 49.50 31.16
N GLN A 438 -1.31 50.77 31.58
CA GLN A 438 -1.54 51.90 30.67
C GLN A 438 -0.28 52.25 29.89
N VAL A 439 0.89 52.21 30.53
CA VAL A 439 2.18 52.42 29.90
C VAL A 439 2.40 51.41 28.78
N VAL A 440 2.21 50.09 29.06
CA VAL A 440 2.35 49.03 28.04
C VAL A 440 1.34 49.21 26.90
N GLN A 441 0.10 49.62 27.22
CA GLN A 441 -0.93 49.85 26.20
C GLN A 441 -0.56 50.99 25.25
N ILE A 442 -0.06 52.12 25.80
CA ILE A 442 0.38 53.27 25.02
C ILE A 442 1.61 52.88 24.20
N LEU A 443 2.61 52.26 24.82
CA LEU A 443 3.85 51.84 24.16
C LEU A 443 3.55 50.92 22.97
N ASN A 444 2.69 49.92 23.16
CA ASN A 444 2.31 49.01 22.08
C ASN A 444 1.64 49.72 20.90
N GLN A 445 0.86 50.78 21.12
CA GLN A 445 0.28 51.57 20.04
C GLN A 445 1.37 52.33 19.24
N TYR A 446 2.33 52.95 19.91
CA TYR A 446 3.46 53.62 19.26
C TYR A 446 4.38 52.63 18.53
N LEU A 447 4.74 51.54 19.19
CA LEU A 447 5.59 50.51 18.54
C LEU A 447 4.89 49.88 17.33
N THR A 448 3.59 49.72 17.38
CA THR A 448 2.77 49.25 16.24
C THR A 448 2.77 50.28 15.11
N LEU A 449 2.63 51.56 15.41
CA LEU A 449 2.73 52.62 14.38
C LEU A 449 4.11 52.63 13.72
N ILE A 450 5.15 52.60 14.51
CA ILE A 450 6.57 52.58 14.02
C ILE A 450 6.77 51.37 13.11
N ALA A 451 6.41 50.17 13.59
CA ALA A 451 6.57 48.95 12.82
C ALA A 451 5.80 49.01 11.48
N ASN A 452 4.55 49.44 11.47
CA ASN A 452 3.76 49.58 10.27
C ASN A 452 4.41 50.57 9.28
N CYS A 453 4.84 51.75 9.75
CA CYS A 453 5.50 52.75 8.89
C CYS A 453 6.80 52.18 8.26
N ILE A 454 7.57 51.39 9.00
CA ILE A 454 8.79 50.75 8.48
C ILE A 454 8.44 49.71 7.41
N LEU A 455 7.52 48.79 7.73
CA LEU A 455 7.16 47.68 6.84
C LEU A 455 6.43 48.16 5.58
N ASP A 456 5.49 49.09 5.70
CA ASP A 456 4.74 49.67 4.56
C ASP A 456 5.68 50.39 3.58
N ASN A 457 6.80 50.94 4.08
CA ASN A 457 7.86 51.54 3.26
C ASN A 457 9.03 50.58 2.98
N LYS A 458 8.80 49.26 3.01
CA LYS A 458 9.78 48.23 2.64
C LYS A 458 11.04 48.19 3.52
N GLY A 459 11.02 48.77 4.73
CA GLY A 459 12.10 48.68 5.70
C GLY A 459 12.23 47.33 6.36
N THR A 460 13.38 47.06 6.95
CA THR A 460 13.62 45.94 7.86
C THR A 460 13.64 46.48 9.28
N LEU A 461 12.69 46.07 10.12
CA LEU A 461 12.71 46.37 11.54
C LEU A 461 13.74 45.49 12.23
N ASP A 462 14.82 46.09 12.69
CA ASP A 462 15.89 45.38 13.42
C ASP A 462 15.39 44.97 14.81
N LYS A 463 15.16 45.96 15.67
CA LYS A 463 14.73 45.71 17.05
C LYS A 463 14.06 46.93 17.69
N PHE A 464 13.32 46.67 18.74
CA PHE A 464 12.88 47.69 19.69
C PHE A 464 13.92 47.81 20.82
N ILE A 465 14.23 49.03 21.21
CA ILE A 465 15.20 49.35 22.27
C ILE A 465 14.47 50.19 23.33
N GLY A 466 13.74 49.50 24.21
CA GLY A 466 12.82 50.21 25.11
C GLY A 466 11.63 50.82 24.36
N ASP A 467 11.53 52.14 24.39
CA ASP A 467 10.58 52.97 23.64
C ASP A 467 11.11 53.44 22.28
N ALA A 468 12.35 53.10 21.94
CA ALA A 468 12.99 53.41 20.67
C ALA A 468 12.91 52.19 19.72
N ALA A 469 13.12 52.43 18.42
CA ALA A 469 13.28 51.40 17.41
C ALA A 469 14.43 51.72 16.46
N MET A 470 15.08 50.64 16.00
CA MET A 470 16.07 50.68 14.94
C MET A 470 15.54 49.96 13.70
N ALA A 471 15.70 50.57 12.54
CA ALA A 471 15.36 49.99 11.26
C ALA A 471 16.37 50.36 10.20
N PHE A 472 16.47 49.57 9.16
CA PHE A 472 17.32 49.83 8.01
C PHE A 472 16.67 49.42 6.68
N TRP A 473 17.18 49.97 5.57
CA TRP A 473 16.79 49.71 4.20
C TRP A 473 18.03 49.39 3.37
N GLY A 474 17.89 48.55 2.33
CA GLY A 474 18.99 48.12 1.49
C GLY A 474 19.56 46.75 1.82
N ALA A 475 19.06 46.13 2.92
CA ALA A 475 19.34 44.77 3.33
C ALA A 475 18.12 44.17 4.05
N PRO A 476 17.95 42.82 4.12
CA PRO A 476 18.80 41.79 3.52
C PRO A 476 18.79 41.82 2.00
N GLN A 477 17.70 42.28 1.38
CA GLN A 477 17.57 42.37 -0.08
C GLN A 477 17.92 43.79 -0.59
N PRO A 478 18.70 43.94 -1.66
CA PRO A 478 18.93 45.24 -2.29
C PRO A 478 17.64 45.91 -2.74
N GLN A 479 17.56 47.23 -2.60
CA GLN A 479 16.39 48.02 -2.97
C GLN A 479 16.82 49.25 -3.75
N GLU A 480 16.08 49.62 -4.80
CA GLU A 480 16.44 50.77 -5.65
C GLU A 480 16.34 52.09 -4.93
N ASP A 481 15.26 52.42 -4.26
CA ASP A 481 15.02 53.71 -3.61
C ASP A 481 15.10 53.64 -2.06
N PHE A 482 16.02 52.85 -1.52
CA PHE A 482 16.08 52.53 -0.09
C PHE A 482 16.19 53.75 0.81
N ILE A 483 16.91 54.81 0.39
CA ILE A 483 17.04 56.04 1.15
C ILE A 483 15.74 56.83 1.16
N MET A 484 15.08 56.92 0.02
CA MET A 484 13.78 57.60 -0.09
C MET A 484 12.72 56.86 0.74
N ASN A 485 12.70 55.52 0.73
CA ASN A 485 11.81 54.72 1.52
C ASN A 485 11.99 54.96 3.03
N ALA A 486 13.22 55.13 3.50
CA ALA A 486 13.49 55.50 4.88
C ALA A 486 12.90 56.90 5.24
N CYS A 487 13.04 57.88 4.33
CA CYS A 487 12.45 59.19 4.50
C CYS A 487 10.93 59.16 4.51
N LYS A 488 10.31 58.37 3.60
CA LYS A 488 8.84 58.15 3.57
C LYS A 488 8.36 57.55 4.88
N ALA A 489 9.04 56.54 5.41
CA ALA A 489 8.72 55.94 6.70
C ALA A 489 8.75 56.93 7.83
N ALA A 490 9.79 57.79 7.87
CA ALA A 490 9.95 58.82 8.91
C ALA A 490 8.84 59.87 8.85
N ILE A 491 8.44 60.34 7.67
CA ILE A 491 7.31 61.25 7.50
C ILE A 491 6.01 60.61 7.96
N ALA A 492 5.74 59.34 7.52
CA ALA A 492 4.56 58.59 7.94
C ALA A 492 4.50 58.40 9.47
N MET A 493 5.66 58.17 10.13
CA MET A 493 5.76 58.11 11.59
C MET A 493 5.40 59.45 12.24
N ARG A 494 5.93 60.59 11.70
CA ARG A 494 5.63 61.93 12.21
C ARG A 494 4.14 62.24 12.12
N GLU A 495 3.52 61.99 10.97
CA GLU A 495 2.10 62.23 10.72
C GLU A 495 1.20 61.28 11.55
N GLY A 496 1.54 60.01 11.60
CA GLY A 496 0.84 59.02 12.39
C GLY A 496 0.91 59.31 13.91
N SER A 497 2.07 59.82 14.38
CA SER A 497 2.24 60.22 15.77
C SER A 497 1.33 61.40 16.14
N ASP A 498 1.11 62.34 15.21
CA ASP A 498 0.17 63.45 15.45
C ASP A 498 -1.29 62.98 15.56
N ALA A 499 -1.67 62.00 14.75
CA ALA A 499 -3.02 61.40 14.85
C ALA A 499 -3.17 60.63 16.15
N LEU A 500 -2.18 59.77 16.51
CA LEU A 500 -2.19 58.96 17.73
C LEU A 500 -2.15 59.85 18.99
N SER A 501 -1.39 60.98 18.98
CA SER A 501 -1.33 61.93 20.07
C SER A 501 -2.68 62.56 20.42
N LYS A 502 -3.56 62.80 19.44
CA LYS A 502 -4.93 63.30 19.70
C LYS A 502 -5.76 62.27 20.45
N GLU A 503 -5.71 61.02 19.99
CA GLU A 503 -6.42 59.92 20.68
C GLU A 503 -5.92 59.72 22.12
N LEU A 504 -4.62 59.73 22.33
CA LEU A 504 -4.02 59.53 23.64
C LEU A 504 -4.31 60.71 24.58
N MET A 505 -4.35 61.95 24.04
CA MET A 505 -4.72 63.13 24.82
C MET A 505 -6.16 62.98 25.32
N GLU A 506 -7.10 62.53 24.50
CA GLU A 506 -8.49 62.29 24.90
C GLU A 506 -8.63 61.20 25.93
N ARG A 507 -7.89 60.10 25.80
CA ARG A 507 -8.00 58.91 26.66
C ARG A 507 -7.22 58.99 27.96
N PHE A 508 -6.04 59.60 27.92
CA PHE A 508 -5.08 59.58 29.03
C PHE A 508 -4.63 60.97 29.48
N GLY A 509 -5.05 62.03 28.79
CA GLY A 509 -4.64 63.40 29.09
C GLY A 509 -3.16 63.69 28.88
N LYS A 510 -2.48 62.84 28.08
CA LYS A 510 -1.06 62.89 27.81
C LYS A 510 -0.77 62.71 26.34
N THR A 511 0.33 63.22 25.88
CA THR A 511 0.79 63.05 24.51
C THR A 511 2.29 62.86 24.45
N VAL A 512 2.76 62.20 23.46
CA VAL A 512 4.20 62.01 23.11
C VAL A 512 4.38 62.22 21.60
N SER A 513 5.61 62.37 21.18
CA SER A 513 5.93 62.52 19.77
C SER A 513 7.27 61.86 19.44
N PHE A 514 7.61 61.74 18.18
CA PHE A 514 8.85 61.12 17.76
C PHE A 514 10.00 62.12 17.55
N GLY A 515 11.23 61.72 17.94
CA GLY A 515 12.47 62.22 17.43
C GLY A 515 13.09 61.18 16.51
N ILE A 516 13.46 61.52 15.29
CA ILE A 516 13.93 60.58 14.29
C ILE A 516 15.27 61.02 13.70
N GLY A 517 16.20 60.09 13.54
CA GLY A 517 17.49 60.32 12.89
C GLY A 517 17.70 59.35 11.74
N ILE A 518 18.09 59.83 10.58
CA ILE A 518 18.39 59.02 9.40
C ILE A 518 19.79 59.30 8.87
N ASN A 519 20.56 58.26 8.64
CA ASN A 519 21.87 58.31 8.00
C ASN A 519 21.99 57.22 6.92
N VAL A 520 22.88 57.40 5.96
CA VAL A 520 23.17 56.45 4.90
C VAL A 520 24.69 56.24 4.77
N GLY A 521 25.08 55.02 4.50
CA GLY A 521 26.47 54.64 4.27
C GLY A 521 26.70 53.15 4.40
N GLU A 522 27.97 52.75 4.31
CA GLU A 522 28.37 51.37 4.48
C GLU A 522 28.19 50.90 5.94
N ALA A 523 27.72 49.68 6.09
CA ALA A 523 27.64 48.98 7.36
C ALA A 523 27.82 47.47 7.14
N VAL A 524 28.21 46.75 8.19
CA VAL A 524 28.20 45.28 8.18
C VAL A 524 26.82 44.82 8.62
N VAL A 525 26.15 44.05 7.77
CA VAL A 525 24.80 43.50 8.02
C VAL A 525 24.85 41.99 7.97
N GLY A 526 24.26 41.32 8.94
CA GLY A 526 24.23 39.85 8.99
C GLY A 526 23.95 39.31 10.40
N ASN A 527 24.22 38.03 10.58
CA ASN A 527 24.10 37.32 11.86
C ASN A 527 25.30 37.68 12.75
N ILE A 528 25.07 38.53 13.74
CA ILE A 528 26.10 39.09 14.61
C ILE A 528 25.81 38.72 16.07
N GLY A 529 26.79 38.12 16.74
CA GLY A 529 26.64 37.71 18.14
C GLY A 529 27.58 36.58 18.54
N SER A 530 27.10 35.72 19.44
CA SER A 530 27.79 34.49 19.82
C SER A 530 27.05 33.29 19.21
N PRO A 531 27.69 32.11 19.10
CA PRO A 531 27.01 30.89 18.61
C PRO A 531 25.73 30.53 19.34
N GLU A 532 25.61 30.88 20.63
CA GLU A 532 24.40 30.62 21.41
C GLU A 532 23.33 31.71 21.24
N ARG A 533 23.69 32.91 20.76
CA ARG A 533 22.78 34.03 20.59
C ARG A 533 23.24 34.99 19.52
N MET A 534 22.60 34.96 18.39
CA MET A 534 22.84 35.85 17.25
C MET A 534 21.63 36.74 17.02
N ASP A 535 21.89 37.99 16.64
CA ASP A 535 20.87 38.90 16.13
C ASP A 535 21.24 39.24 14.67
N TYR A 536 20.26 39.16 13.77
CA TYR A 536 20.42 39.71 12.43
C TYR A 536 20.30 41.23 12.52
N THR A 537 21.42 41.92 12.37
CA THR A 537 21.46 43.36 12.65
C THR A 537 22.52 44.03 11.78
N ALA A 538 22.58 45.34 11.86
CA ALA A 538 23.61 46.19 11.21
C ALA A 538 24.54 46.79 12.25
N ILE A 539 25.85 46.79 11.96
CA ILE A 539 26.89 47.42 12.79
C ILE A 539 27.78 48.31 11.93
N GLY A 540 28.15 49.47 12.44
CA GLY A 540 29.09 50.39 11.78
C GLY A 540 28.92 51.82 12.23
N ASP A 541 29.82 52.69 11.71
CA ASP A 541 29.74 54.12 11.97
C ASP A 541 28.47 54.77 11.43
N THR A 542 27.90 54.19 10.34
CA THR A 542 26.62 54.58 9.75
C THR A 542 25.47 54.43 10.75
N VAL A 543 25.43 53.29 11.48
CA VAL A 543 24.44 53.00 12.52
C VAL A 543 24.58 53.97 13.70
N ASN A 544 25.82 54.13 14.20
CA ASN A 544 26.11 55.01 15.31
C ASN A 544 25.76 56.47 15.01
N THR A 545 25.98 56.90 13.78
CA THR A 545 25.66 58.27 13.35
C THR A 545 24.16 58.50 13.33
N SER A 546 23.37 57.52 12.82
CA SER A 546 21.90 57.61 12.84
C SER A 546 21.33 57.69 14.27
N ALA A 547 21.84 56.85 15.19
CA ALA A 547 21.45 56.91 16.60
C ALA A 547 21.75 58.26 17.26
N ARG A 548 22.90 58.89 16.90
CA ARG A 548 23.25 60.22 17.42
C ARG A 548 22.39 61.33 16.83
N LEU A 549 22.02 61.24 15.56
CA LEU A 549 21.07 62.18 14.94
C LEU A 549 19.71 62.10 15.66
N GLU A 550 19.22 60.90 15.90
CA GLU A 550 17.99 60.66 16.64
C GLU A 550 18.07 61.27 18.05
N ALA A 551 19.14 60.98 18.83
CA ALA A 551 19.31 61.48 20.20
C ALA A 551 19.29 63.03 20.32
N ASN A 552 19.70 63.74 19.26
CA ASN A 552 19.67 65.20 19.18
C ASN A 552 18.41 65.75 18.52
N ALA A 553 17.53 64.92 17.94
CA ALA A 553 16.34 65.38 17.27
C ALA A 553 15.26 65.82 18.29
N PRO A 554 14.75 67.05 18.23
CA PRO A 554 13.64 67.49 19.05
C PRO A 554 12.36 66.70 18.73
N ALA A 555 11.36 66.85 19.60
CA ALA A 555 10.01 66.30 19.36
C ALA A 555 9.46 66.74 17.98
N ARG A 556 8.89 65.81 17.23
CA ARG A 556 8.30 66.00 15.89
C ARG A 556 9.31 66.37 14.80
N THR A 557 10.60 66.12 15.03
CA THR A 557 11.65 66.49 14.08
C THR A 557 12.38 65.27 13.53
N ILE A 558 12.64 65.30 12.24
CA ILE A 558 13.40 64.25 11.51
C ILE A 558 14.76 64.87 11.11
N TYR A 559 15.85 64.37 11.72
CA TYR A 559 17.19 64.80 11.40
C TYR A 559 17.81 63.89 10.34
N LEU A 560 18.38 64.52 9.30
CA LEU A 560 19.12 63.87 8.22
C LEU A 560 20.59 64.23 8.27
N SER A 561 21.46 63.27 7.97
CA SER A 561 22.85 63.54 7.68
C SER A 561 23.02 64.23 6.32
N GLU A 562 24.13 64.92 6.12
CA GLU A 562 24.51 65.51 4.84
C GLU A 562 24.58 64.44 3.72
N ALA A 563 24.98 63.21 4.05
CA ALA A 563 25.02 62.08 3.12
C ALA A 563 23.66 61.72 2.54
N VAL A 564 22.60 61.74 3.34
CA VAL A 564 21.22 61.51 2.89
C VAL A 564 20.77 62.63 1.95
N VAL A 565 21.01 63.89 2.35
CA VAL A 565 20.57 65.05 1.57
C VAL A 565 21.27 65.08 0.19
N LYS A 566 22.56 64.80 0.12
CA LYS A 566 23.30 64.73 -1.15
C LYS A 566 22.80 63.64 -2.08
N ARG A 567 22.36 62.49 -1.53
CA ARG A 567 21.81 61.38 -2.32
C ARG A 567 20.38 61.61 -2.85
N LEU A 568 19.65 62.47 -2.16
CA LEU A 568 18.24 62.79 -2.48
C LEU A 568 18.08 64.25 -2.96
N GLU A 569 19.16 64.85 -3.45
CA GLU A 569 19.15 66.27 -3.90
C GLU A 569 18.04 66.50 -4.93
N GLY A 570 17.17 67.51 -4.64
CA GLY A 570 16.02 67.87 -5.46
C GLY A 570 14.76 67.02 -5.27
N ARG A 571 14.85 65.92 -4.51
CA ARG A 571 13.71 65.02 -4.26
C ARG A 571 13.09 65.22 -2.88
N ILE A 572 13.75 65.90 -1.97
CA ILE A 572 13.28 66.19 -0.60
C ILE A 572 13.40 67.65 -0.26
N LYS A 573 12.49 68.17 0.53
CA LYS A 573 12.54 69.53 1.09
C LYS A 573 13.19 69.48 2.46
N VAL A 574 14.31 70.15 2.60
CA VAL A 574 15.09 70.17 3.84
C VAL A 574 15.44 71.59 4.26
N THR A 575 15.58 71.81 5.56
CA THR A 575 16.09 73.06 6.15
C THR A 575 17.39 72.76 6.89
N PRO A 576 18.54 73.38 6.54
CA PRO A 576 19.78 73.21 7.27
C PRO A 576 19.65 73.84 8.68
N LEU A 577 20.23 73.22 9.69
CA LEU A 577 20.38 73.84 10.98
C LEU A 577 21.35 75.04 10.96
N ASP A 578 21.00 76.07 11.69
CA ASP A 578 21.80 77.28 11.72
C ASP A 578 23.17 77.14 12.42
N HIS A 579 23.42 76.00 13.05
CA HIS A 579 24.65 75.63 13.72
C HIS A 579 25.05 74.18 13.46
N LEU A 580 26.36 73.94 13.48
CA LEU A 580 26.92 72.61 13.39
C LEU A 580 26.69 71.87 14.73
N ILE A 581 26.36 70.60 14.69
CA ILE A 581 26.20 69.77 15.89
C ILE A 581 27.45 68.89 16.06
N HIS A 582 28.03 68.90 17.26
CA HIS A 582 29.07 67.98 17.66
C HIS A 582 28.44 66.60 18.01
N LEU A 583 28.54 65.66 17.14
CA LEU A 583 28.12 64.30 17.41
C LEU A 583 29.22 63.57 18.20
N LYS A 584 28.92 63.08 19.41
CA LYS A 584 29.86 62.39 20.30
C LYS A 584 30.71 61.34 19.56
N GLY A 585 32.04 61.52 19.55
CA GLY A 585 33.01 60.62 18.87
C GLY A 585 33.20 60.87 17.36
N LYS A 586 32.68 61.96 16.81
CA LYS A 586 33.11 62.49 15.52
C LYS A 586 34.17 63.54 15.72
N ALA A 587 35.22 63.54 14.87
CA ALA A 587 36.31 64.48 14.96
C ALA A 587 35.95 65.90 14.52
N GLN A 588 34.93 66.08 13.73
CA GLN A 588 34.45 67.34 13.19
C GLN A 588 32.92 67.48 13.47
N ASP A 589 32.52 68.71 13.68
CA ASP A 589 31.08 69.03 13.80
C ASP A 589 30.37 68.78 12.46
N GLN A 590 29.15 68.31 12.53
CA GLN A 590 28.39 67.87 11.37
C GLN A 590 27.26 68.85 11.05
N GLN A 591 27.07 69.14 9.74
CA GLN A 591 25.88 69.84 9.26
C GLN A 591 24.72 68.89 9.26
N ILE A 592 23.63 69.23 9.96
CA ILE A 592 22.41 68.45 10.06
C ILE A 592 21.28 69.20 9.37
N TYR A 593 20.38 68.44 8.76
CA TYR A 593 19.22 68.97 8.05
C TYR A 593 17.94 68.43 8.64
N ILE A 594 16.91 69.28 8.69
CA ILE A 594 15.57 68.89 9.06
C ILE A 594 14.78 68.49 7.81
N LEU A 595 14.22 67.28 7.81
CA LEU A 595 13.34 66.86 6.73
C LEU A 595 11.95 67.47 6.91
N GLU A 596 11.58 68.34 5.99
CA GLU A 596 10.27 68.99 5.96
C GLU A 596 9.22 68.14 5.23
N ASP A 597 9.54 67.76 4.01
CA ASP A 597 8.63 67.03 3.12
C ASP A 597 9.39 66.30 1.98
N ILE A 598 8.66 65.46 1.23
CA ILE A 598 9.14 64.82 0.00
C ILE A 598 8.56 65.58 -1.18
N ILE A 599 9.41 65.85 -2.17
CA ILE A 599 9.01 66.66 -3.36
C ILE A 599 8.62 65.71 -4.52
N GLU A 600 9.24 64.51 -4.60
CA GLU A 600 9.28 63.53 -5.69
C GLU A 600 9.74 64.06 -7.03
#